data_04f54a5593449d613f1e989b40970189
#
_entry.id   04f54a5593449d613f1e989b40970189
#
_cell.length_a   1.000
_cell.length_b   1.000
_cell.length_c   1.000
_cell.angle_alpha   90.00
_cell.angle_beta   90.00
_cell.angle_gamma   90.00
#
_symmetry.space_group_name_H-M   'P 1'
#
loop_
_entity.id
_entity.type
_entity.pdbx_description
1 polymer ?
#
loop_
_entity_poly.entity_id
_entity_poly.type
_entity_poly.pdbx_seq_one_letter_code
_entity_poly.pdbx_strand_id
1 'polypeptide(L)'
;MSTKDYHMSLDDLRKKRSDSYLLTAAFFLQDQLTLEIPPFHETVWQELKQLRVKLLDLSSRPIKKVFTVPREHNKTTIVKLFCVDSFREDPNISFILYCSATFSSASNACRDIIRWLMCEQEAHLWGETEKVKQNETEGLWILKIPTSYGRKKEIVLKAVGVDKQIRGLNIFSRRPDMIIADDIEDLNTADDGKQQMKLDEWFFGTLIKATATQAIVILIGNIIKSSTLLSRLCEDPAWNPTRFGAIVREPDGRLRPLWEGKYTLQSLLAEYRSYRRLGLGHIWESEMMNLSRDVSLAEAIPANCLIPDPHPQQVKCGFIAIDPAFGVQSINDESAITVHAQLANSPTPVLIDCEHGRWKERVLFERMMDLVYKWGLTTIVIEAVAAQRLLFPLFKAFMLESGMQPEVLTFLPLPGQRELNAKAARINAYRNSCITGNYKIVESQIEFKLALEEWSAESGKHDDVVDSGSFGPLVWSKMGTFVEAQGRMQQIGSMLNARDLNALPYLNEWQTAAI
;
A
#
# COMPACT_ATOMS: atom_id res chain seq x y z
N MET A 1 48.04 -15.45 -7.27
CA MET A 1 46.69 -15.80 -6.78
C MET A 1 45.88 -16.27 -8.00
N SER A 2 45.53 -17.55 -8.03
CA SER A 2 44.85 -18.20 -9.16
C SER A 2 43.43 -17.61 -9.30
N THR A 3 43.15 -16.99 -10.46
CA THR A 3 41.79 -16.67 -10.92
C THR A 3 41.09 -18.00 -11.19
N LYS A 4 40.30 -18.47 -10.23
CA LYS A 4 39.31 -19.50 -10.48
C LYS A 4 38.26 -18.87 -11.37
N ASP A 5 38.29 -19.16 -12.66
CA ASP A 5 37.20 -18.90 -13.59
C ASP A 5 35.97 -19.66 -13.08
N TYR A 6 35.06 -18.96 -12.40
CA TYR A 6 33.74 -19.47 -12.06
C TYR A 6 32.90 -19.46 -13.34
N HIS A 7 33.07 -20.48 -14.17
CA HIS A 7 32.13 -20.76 -15.26
C HIS A 7 30.81 -21.23 -14.62
N MET A 8 29.88 -20.31 -14.45
CA MET A 8 28.53 -20.62 -14.03
C MET A 8 27.86 -21.45 -15.13
N SER A 9 27.23 -22.58 -14.78
CA SER A 9 26.50 -23.40 -15.75
C SER A 9 25.27 -22.63 -16.29
N LEU A 10 24.81 -22.99 -17.49
CA LEU A 10 23.59 -22.40 -18.05
C LEU A 10 22.37 -22.64 -17.12
N ASP A 11 22.32 -23.79 -16.47
CA ASP A 11 21.23 -24.13 -15.54
C ASP A 11 21.26 -23.25 -14.27
N ASP A 12 22.46 -22.97 -13.73
CA ASP A 12 22.61 -22.03 -12.61
C ASP A 12 22.20 -20.61 -13.02
N LEU A 13 22.54 -20.20 -14.23
CA LEU A 13 22.15 -18.88 -14.75
C LEU A 13 20.65 -18.78 -14.94
N ARG A 14 20.00 -19.81 -15.52
CA ARG A 14 18.54 -19.89 -15.66
C ARG A 14 17.85 -19.77 -14.33
N LYS A 15 18.28 -20.57 -13.33
CA LYS A 15 17.73 -20.57 -11.98
C LYS A 15 17.90 -19.21 -11.30
N LYS A 16 19.11 -18.65 -11.28
CA LYS A 16 19.36 -17.33 -10.66
C LYS A 16 18.53 -16.24 -11.29
N ARG A 17 18.41 -16.24 -12.62
CA ARG A 17 17.56 -15.29 -13.33
C ARG A 17 16.10 -15.42 -12.89
N SER A 18 15.54 -16.62 -12.94
CA SER A 18 14.16 -16.88 -12.53
C SER A 18 13.91 -16.52 -11.06
N ASP A 19 14.89 -16.69 -10.18
CA ASP A 19 14.75 -16.42 -8.75
C ASP A 19 14.78 -14.92 -8.39
N SER A 20 15.18 -14.03 -9.31
CA SER A 20 15.28 -12.59 -9.06
C SER A 20 14.67 -11.75 -10.16
N TYR A 21 13.80 -10.82 -9.79
CA TYR A 21 13.28 -9.81 -10.72
C TYR A 21 14.39 -8.94 -11.28
N LEU A 22 15.34 -8.52 -10.43
CA LEU A 22 16.48 -7.70 -10.86
C LEU A 22 17.25 -8.35 -12.00
N LEU A 23 17.60 -9.64 -11.86
CA LEU A 23 18.34 -10.36 -12.89
C LEU A 23 17.50 -10.60 -14.15
N THR A 24 16.21 -10.89 -13.99
CA THR A 24 15.28 -11.04 -15.13
C THR A 24 15.11 -9.72 -15.88
N ALA A 25 14.91 -8.61 -15.18
CA ALA A 25 14.77 -7.30 -15.79
C ALA A 25 16.08 -6.85 -16.45
N ALA A 26 17.23 -7.04 -15.80
CA ALA A 26 18.54 -6.74 -16.39
C ALA A 26 18.80 -7.54 -17.68
N PHE A 27 18.33 -8.79 -17.74
CA PHE A 27 18.48 -9.64 -18.91
C PHE A 27 17.68 -9.15 -20.13
N PHE A 28 16.43 -8.70 -19.92
CA PHE A 28 15.53 -8.32 -21.01
C PHE A 28 15.51 -6.83 -21.34
N LEU A 29 15.80 -5.98 -20.35
CA LEU A 29 15.57 -4.53 -20.46
C LEU A 29 16.88 -3.72 -20.53
N GLN A 30 18.04 -4.34 -20.53
CA GLN A 30 19.41 -3.78 -20.52
C GLN A 30 19.50 -2.26 -20.73
N ASP A 31 19.25 -1.80 -21.96
CA ASP A 31 19.36 -0.39 -22.35
C ASP A 31 18.19 0.49 -21.84
N GLN A 32 17.14 -0.11 -21.29
CA GLN A 32 15.96 0.58 -20.76
C GLN A 32 16.03 0.77 -19.25
N LEU A 33 16.97 0.10 -18.56
CA LEU A 33 17.18 0.22 -17.13
C LEU A 33 18.02 1.47 -16.82
N THR A 34 17.37 2.63 -16.84
CA THR A 34 18.00 3.92 -16.52
C THR A 34 17.95 4.26 -15.03
N LEU A 35 17.15 3.54 -14.25
CA LEU A 35 16.92 3.75 -12.83
C LEU A 35 17.18 2.48 -12.04
N GLU A 36 17.54 2.63 -10.78
CA GLU A 36 17.65 1.54 -9.83
C GLU A 36 16.29 0.83 -9.66
N ILE A 37 16.31 -0.51 -9.66
CA ILE A 37 15.11 -1.33 -9.47
C ILE A 37 14.73 -1.30 -7.98
N PRO A 38 13.50 -0.84 -7.65
CA PRO A 38 13.10 -0.73 -6.26
C PRO A 38 12.78 -2.09 -5.62
N PRO A 39 12.97 -2.24 -4.30
CA PRO A 39 12.74 -3.51 -3.60
C PRO A 39 11.34 -4.11 -3.76
N PHE A 40 10.30 -3.27 -3.92
CA PHE A 40 8.94 -3.77 -4.08
C PHE A 40 8.73 -4.58 -5.37
N HIS A 41 9.52 -4.34 -6.43
CA HIS A 41 9.47 -5.17 -7.63
C HIS A 41 9.86 -6.62 -7.32
N GLU A 42 10.88 -6.81 -6.48
CA GLU A 42 11.27 -8.13 -6.02
C GLU A 42 10.17 -8.76 -5.15
N THR A 43 9.52 -7.96 -4.28
CA THR A 43 8.38 -8.43 -3.48
C THR A 43 7.25 -8.96 -4.37
N VAL A 44 6.84 -8.18 -5.38
CA VAL A 44 5.81 -8.61 -6.36
C VAL A 44 6.24 -9.87 -7.09
N TRP A 45 7.51 -9.94 -7.52
CA TRP A 45 8.06 -11.10 -8.22
C TRP A 45 7.98 -12.37 -7.37
N GLN A 46 8.42 -12.30 -6.13
CA GLN A 46 8.38 -13.44 -5.20
C GLN A 46 6.95 -13.89 -4.90
N GLU A 47 6.02 -12.96 -4.71
CA GLU A 47 4.61 -13.30 -4.54
C GLU A 47 4.03 -14.00 -5.79
N LEU A 48 4.36 -13.51 -7.00
CA LEU A 48 3.96 -14.15 -8.24
C LEU A 48 4.53 -15.57 -8.38
N LYS A 49 5.80 -15.78 -8.02
CA LYS A 49 6.42 -17.11 -8.03
C LYS A 49 5.75 -18.07 -7.04
N GLN A 50 5.37 -17.58 -5.86
CA GLN A 50 4.63 -18.40 -4.88
C GLN A 50 3.28 -18.91 -5.41
N LEU A 51 2.62 -18.18 -6.33
CA LEU A 51 1.39 -18.67 -6.96
C LEU A 51 1.64 -19.95 -7.78
N ARG A 52 2.78 -20.03 -8.48
CA ARG A 52 3.14 -21.25 -9.23
C ARG A 52 3.40 -22.44 -8.30
N VAL A 53 4.05 -22.22 -7.17
CA VAL A 53 4.27 -23.26 -6.15
C VAL A 53 2.93 -23.79 -5.63
N LYS A 54 1.99 -22.89 -5.34
CA LYS A 54 0.64 -23.25 -4.88
C LYS A 54 -0.17 -24.00 -5.94
N LEU A 55 0.13 -23.83 -7.23
CA LEU A 55 -0.52 -24.56 -8.31
C LEU A 55 -0.24 -26.08 -8.26
N LEU A 56 0.84 -26.47 -7.60
CA LEU A 56 1.19 -27.88 -7.39
C LEU A 56 0.32 -28.55 -6.30
N ASP A 57 -0.33 -27.77 -5.47
CA ASP A 57 -1.28 -28.28 -4.49
C ASP A 57 -2.64 -28.54 -5.17
N LEU A 58 -3.05 -29.81 -5.18
CA LEU A 58 -4.21 -30.33 -5.91
C LEU A 58 -5.58 -29.87 -5.41
N SER A 59 -5.66 -28.88 -4.54
CA SER A 59 -6.93 -28.26 -4.13
C SER A 59 -7.55 -27.48 -5.31
N SER A 60 -8.57 -28.02 -5.88
CA SER A 60 -9.19 -27.81 -7.19
C SER A 60 -9.86 -26.44 -7.45
N ARG A 61 -9.27 -25.31 -7.06
CA ARG A 61 -9.83 -23.98 -7.34
C ARG A 61 -8.76 -23.07 -7.97
N PRO A 62 -9.12 -22.17 -8.88
CA PRO A 62 -8.18 -21.18 -9.40
C PRO A 62 -7.57 -20.35 -8.26
N ILE A 63 -6.24 -20.24 -8.27
CA ILE A 63 -5.51 -19.38 -7.34
C ILE A 63 -5.68 -17.94 -7.82
N LYS A 64 -6.14 -17.08 -6.94
CA LYS A 64 -6.46 -15.69 -7.27
C LYS A 64 -5.51 -14.74 -6.57
N LYS A 65 -5.10 -13.69 -7.27
CA LYS A 65 -4.22 -12.64 -6.75
C LYS A 65 -4.59 -11.30 -7.31
N VAL A 66 -4.64 -10.29 -6.44
CA VAL A 66 -4.84 -8.89 -6.82
C VAL A 66 -3.61 -8.07 -6.40
N PHE A 67 -3.12 -7.24 -7.31
CA PHE A 67 -2.11 -6.24 -7.03
C PHE A 67 -2.62 -4.86 -7.41
N THR A 68 -2.50 -3.90 -6.50
CA THR A 68 -2.59 -2.49 -6.86
C THR A 68 -1.22 -1.85 -6.72
N VAL A 69 -0.75 -1.26 -7.81
CA VAL A 69 0.59 -0.66 -7.91
C VAL A 69 0.44 0.75 -8.48
N PRO A 70 1.09 1.77 -7.90
CA PRO A 70 0.97 3.14 -8.37
C PRO A 70 1.28 3.29 -9.85
N ARG A 71 0.68 4.30 -10.47
CA ARG A 71 0.99 4.61 -11.87
C ARG A 71 2.48 4.85 -12.07
N GLU A 72 3.00 4.48 -13.24
CA GLU A 72 4.42 4.60 -13.60
C GLU A 72 5.41 3.78 -12.73
N HIS A 73 4.94 2.81 -11.97
CA HIS A 73 5.77 1.92 -11.17
C HIS A 73 6.02 0.55 -11.82
N ASN A 74 5.95 0.48 -13.17
CA ASN A 74 6.31 -0.67 -14.01
C ASN A 74 5.50 -1.96 -13.78
N LYS A 75 4.28 -1.88 -13.23
CA LYS A 75 3.42 -3.04 -12.96
C LYS A 75 3.24 -3.99 -14.16
N THR A 76 2.90 -3.42 -15.33
CA THR A 76 2.70 -4.17 -16.58
C THR A 76 3.99 -4.89 -17.02
N THR A 77 5.16 -4.28 -16.85
CA THR A 77 6.45 -4.90 -17.19
C THR A 77 6.74 -6.12 -16.33
N ILE A 78 6.48 -6.04 -15.02
CA ILE A 78 6.69 -7.16 -14.09
C ILE A 78 5.85 -8.37 -14.51
N VAL A 79 4.56 -8.19 -14.78
CA VAL A 79 3.68 -9.31 -15.16
C VAL A 79 4.00 -9.86 -16.55
N LYS A 80 4.43 -9.04 -17.51
CA LYS A 80 4.90 -9.52 -18.82
C LYS A 80 6.15 -10.39 -18.69
N LEU A 81 7.13 -9.96 -17.89
CA LEU A 81 8.33 -10.76 -17.61
C LEU A 81 7.99 -12.06 -16.88
N PHE A 82 7.02 -12.00 -15.95
CA PHE A 82 6.51 -13.19 -15.27
C PHE A 82 5.85 -14.19 -16.23
N CYS A 83 5.18 -13.73 -17.29
CA CYS A 83 4.66 -14.61 -18.33
C CYS A 83 5.79 -15.36 -19.07
N VAL A 84 6.87 -14.66 -19.43
CA VAL A 84 8.06 -15.28 -20.06
C VAL A 84 8.66 -16.34 -19.15
N ASP A 85 8.91 -15.99 -17.89
CA ASP A 85 9.48 -16.90 -16.89
C ASP A 85 8.58 -18.11 -16.65
N SER A 86 7.25 -17.91 -16.56
CA SER A 86 6.28 -18.99 -16.35
C SER A 86 6.24 -19.98 -17.52
N PHE A 87 6.34 -19.50 -18.75
CA PHE A 87 6.40 -20.37 -19.92
C PHE A 87 7.66 -21.24 -19.92
N ARG A 88 8.80 -20.72 -19.47
CA ARG A 88 10.08 -21.45 -19.46
C ARG A 88 10.20 -22.44 -18.31
N GLU A 89 9.79 -22.02 -17.12
CA GLU A 89 10.09 -22.71 -15.87
C GLU A 89 8.98 -23.62 -15.37
N ASP A 90 7.71 -23.35 -15.72
CA ASP A 90 6.58 -24.11 -15.18
C ASP A 90 6.00 -25.08 -16.21
N PRO A 91 6.07 -26.41 -15.97
CA PRO A 91 5.51 -27.40 -16.88
C PRO A 91 3.99 -27.31 -17.02
N ASN A 92 3.30 -26.78 -16.01
CA ASN A 92 1.84 -26.72 -15.96
C ASN A 92 1.26 -25.48 -16.67
N ILE A 93 2.10 -24.47 -16.98
CA ILE A 93 1.65 -23.25 -17.65
C ILE A 93 2.02 -23.29 -19.13
N SER A 94 1.06 -23.65 -19.94
CA SER A 94 1.20 -23.74 -21.41
C SER A 94 0.26 -22.80 -22.15
N PHE A 95 -0.79 -22.28 -21.50
CA PHE A 95 -1.73 -21.35 -22.09
C PHE A 95 -1.95 -20.16 -21.18
N ILE A 96 -1.48 -18.96 -21.60
CA ILE A 96 -1.72 -17.69 -20.93
C ILE A 96 -2.72 -16.88 -21.74
N LEU A 97 -3.78 -16.40 -21.04
CA LEU A 97 -4.72 -15.42 -21.55
C LEU A 97 -4.37 -14.05 -20.95
N TYR A 98 -4.01 -13.10 -21.80
CA TYR A 98 -3.68 -11.73 -21.38
C TYR A 98 -4.83 -10.78 -21.72
N CYS A 99 -5.40 -10.18 -20.71
CA CYS A 99 -6.56 -9.30 -20.81
C CYS A 99 -6.18 -7.86 -20.43
N SER A 100 -6.73 -6.88 -21.14
CA SER A 100 -6.64 -5.46 -20.80
C SER A 100 -7.94 -4.74 -21.17
N ALA A 101 -8.11 -3.47 -20.77
CA ALA A 101 -9.29 -2.69 -21.12
C ALA A 101 -9.57 -2.70 -22.62
N THR A 102 -8.51 -2.65 -23.45
CA THR A 102 -8.63 -2.72 -24.90
C THR A 102 -7.86 -3.91 -25.50
N PHE A 103 -8.36 -4.44 -26.63
CA PHE A 103 -7.66 -5.46 -27.40
C PHE A 103 -6.26 -4.99 -27.85
N SER A 104 -6.13 -3.73 -28.23
CA SER A 104 -4.86 -3.14 -28.65
C SER A 104 -3.81 -3.20 -27.53
N SER A 105 -4.19 -2.81 -26.31
CA SER A 105 -3.30 -2.87 -25.13
C SER A 105 -2.87 -4.30 -24.83
N ALA A 106 -3.80 -5.24 -24.78
CA ALA A 106 -3.52 -6.65 -24.57
C ALA A 106 -2.59 -7.24 -25.67
N SER A 107 -2.86 -6.89 -26.94
CA SER A 107 -2.06 -7.34 -28.09
C SER A 107 -0.63 -6.79 -28.05
N ASN A 108 -0.45 -5.52 -27.64
CA ASN A 108 0.87 -4.92 -27.47
C ASN A 108 1.67 -5.63 -26.37
N ALA A 109 1.04 -5.92 -25.23
CA ALA A 109 1.67 -6.66 -24.15
C ALA A 109 2.10 -8.08 -24.62
N CYS A 110 1.24 -8.77 -25.35
CA CYS A 110 1.57 -10.08 -25.92
C CYS A 110 2.73 -10.00 -26.92
N ARG A 111 2.80 -8.97 -27.77
CA ARG A 111 3.94 -8.78 -28.70
C ARG A 111 5.25 -8.59 -27.95
N ASP A 112 5.27 -7.87 -26.84
CA ASP A 112 6.47 -7.72 -26.01
C ASP A 112 6.90 -9.06 -25.43
N ILE A 113 5.97 -9.85 -24.88
CA ILE A 113 6.23 -11.19 -24.35
C ILE A 113 6.82 -12.08 -25.44
N ILE A 114 6.25 -12.08 -26.66
CA ILE A 114 6.74 -12.86 -27.79
C ILE A 114 8.13 -12.40 -28.23
N ARG A 115 8.37 -11.08 -28.28
CA ARG A 115 9.69 -10.52 -28.60
C ARG A 115 10.76 -11.00 -27.63
N TRP A 116 10.46 -11.00 -26.34
CA TRP A 116 11.40 -11.48 -25.32
C TRP A 116 11.62 -12.99 -25.42
N LEU A 117 10.59 -13.83 -25.62
CA LEU A 117 10.74 -15.27 -25.82
C LEU A 117 11.57 -15.63 -27.04
N MET A 118 11.71 -14.73 -28.02
CA MET A 118 12.40 -14.95 -29.30
C MET A 118 13.67 -14.10 -29.45
N CYS A 119 14.09 -13.35 -28.42
CA CYS A 119 15.31 -12.56 -28.51
C CYS A 119 16.57 -13.46 -28.52
N GLU A 120 17.66 -12.94 -29.03
CA GLU A 120 18.94 -13.65 -29.18
C GLU A 120 19.47 -14.16 -27.84
N GLN A 121 19.34 -13.33 -26.78
CA GLN A 121 19.78 -13.71 -25.43
C GLN A 121 19.01 -14.93 -24.91
N GLU A 122 17.70 -15.00 -25.15
CA GLU A 122 16.89 -16.17 -24.81
C GLU A 122 17.27 -17.39 -25.63
N ALA A 123 17.54 -17.23 -26.94
CA ALA A 123 17.98 -18.31 -27.79
C ALA A 123 19.34 -18.89 -27.33
N HIS A 124 20.26 -18.05 -26.89
CA HIS A 124 21.53 -18.47 -26.30
C HIS A 124 21.34 -19.23 -24.98
N LEU A 125 20.41 -18.76 -24.13
CA LEU A 125 20.20 -19.37 -22.83
C LEU A 125 19.41 -20.69 -22.90
N TRP A 126 18.38 -20.76 -23.76
CA TRP A 126 17.42 -21.87 -23.80
C TRP A 126 17.45 -22.69 -25.08
N GLY A 127 17.95 -22.13 -26.16
CA GLY A 127 17.80 -22.62 -27.50
C GLY A 127 16.65 -21.95 -28.27
N GLU A 128 16.60 -22.24 -29.58
CA GLU A 128 15.68 -21.58 -30.50
C GLU A 128 14.19 -21.84 -30.20
N THR A 129 13.43 -20.76 -30.20
CA THR A 129 11.97 -20.77 -30.13
C THR A 129 11.38 -20.81 -31.53
N GLU A 130 10.47 -21.73 -31.78
CA GLU A 130 9.84 -21.96 -33.10
C GLU A 130 8.44 -21.33 -33.13
N LYS A 131 8.13 -20.54 -34.14
CA LYS A 131 6.76 -20.07 -34.41
C LYS A 131 5.95 -21.18 -35.07
N VAL A 132 4.85 -21.58 -34.43
CA VAL A 132 3.91 -22.56 -34.99
C VAL A 132 2.76 -21.86 -35.69
N LYS A 133 2.15 -20.83 -35.02
CA LYS A 133 1.09 -20.02 -35.58
C LYS A 133 1.14 -18.61 -35.01
N GLN A 134 0.89 -17.62 -35.86
CA GLN A 134 0.74 -16.24 -35.47
C GLN A 134 -0.46 -15.63 -36.20
N ASN A 135 -1.44 -15.15 -35.48
CA ASN A 135 -2.58 -14.39 -36.00
C ASN A 135 -2.79 -13.14 -35.13
N GLU A 136 -2.19 -12.03 -35.55
CA GLU A 136 -2.24 -10.77 -34.80
C GLU A 136 -3.63 -10.16 -34.78
N THR A 137 -4.44 -10.35 -35.83
CA THR A 137 -5.82 -9.85 -35.89
C THR A 137 -6.70 -10.50 -34.83
N GLU A 138 -6.44 -11.79 -34.56
CA GLU A 138 -7.12 -12.51 -33.48
C GLU A 138 -6.37 -12.41 -32.15
N GLY A 139 -5.16 -11.84 -32.11
CA GLY A 139 -4.31 -11.79 -30.92
C GLY A 139 -3.86 -13.17 -30.46
N LEU A 140 -3.52 -14.07 -31.37
CA LEU A 140 -3.15 -15.45 -31.06
C LEU A 140 -1.73 -15.76 -31.53
N TRP A 141 -0.90 -16.23 -30.60
CA TRP A 141 0.45 -16.74 -30.86
C TRP A 141 0.59 -18.14 -30.28
N ILE A 142 1.13 -19.05 -31.11
CA ILE A 142 1.46 -20.41 -30.72
C ILE A 142 2.92 -20.62 -31.05
N LEU A 143 3.70 -20.98 -30.04
CA LEU A 143 5.13 -21.20 -30.16
C LEU A 143 5.51 -22.58 -29.61
N LYS A 144 6.61 -23.11 -30.09
CA LYS A 144 7.32 -24.23 -29.47
C LYS A 144 8.60 -23.71 -28.82
N ILE A 145 8.68 -23.81 -27.50
CA ILE A 145 9.79 -23.26 -26.71
C ILE A 145 10.57 -24.37 -26.01
N PRO A 146 11.90 -24.28 -25.91
CA PRO A 146 12.68 -25.06 -24.96
C PRO A 146 12.34 -24.67 -23.52
N THR A 147 12.49 -25.60 -22.58
CA THR A 147 12.13 -25.43 -21.16
C THR A 147 13.24 -25.93 -20.25
N SER A 148 13.18 -25.56 -18.95
CA SER A 148 14.13 -25.99 -17.92
C SER A 148 14.20 -27.52 -17.73
N TYR A 149 13.15 -28.24 -18.09
CA TYR A 149 13.07 -29.71 -17.98
C TYR A 149 13.45 -30.45 -19.27
N GLY A 150 14.18 -29.80 -20.20
CA GLY A 150 14.85 -30.42 -21.33
C GLY A 150 13.94 -30.85 -22.51
N ARG A 151 12.66 -30.50 -22.51
CA ARG A 151 11.72 -30.79 -23.61
C ARG A 151 11.19 -29.50 -24.22
N LYS A 152 10.95 -29.51 -25.53
CA LYS A 152 10.20 -28.43 -26.18
C LYS A 152 8.73 -28.55 -25.82
N LYS A 153 8.14 -27.42 -25.36
CA LYS A 153 6.74 -27.27 -24.98
C LYS A 153 6.04 -26.38 -26.00
N GLU A 154 4.85 -26.78 -26.42
CA GLU A 154 3.96 -25.91 -27.16
C GLU A 154 3.21 -25.00 -26.21
N ILE A 155 3.30 -23.70 -26.44
CA ILE A 155 2.64 -22.65 -25.64
C ILE A 155 1.65 -21.87 -26.50
N VAL A 156 0.62 -21.38 -25.83
CA VAL A 156 -0.40 -20.51 -26.39
C VAL A 156 -0.43 -19.19 -25.62
N LEU A 157 -0.29 -18.08 -26.32
CA LEU A 157 -0.52 -16.74 -25.77
C LEU A 157 -1.66 -16.09 -26.53
N LYS A 158 -2.71 -15.64 -25.82
CA LYS A 158 -3.90 -15.05 -26.40
C LYS A 158 -4.19 -13.70 -25.78
N ALA A 159 -4.30 -12.65 -26.59
CA ALA A 159 -4.73 -11.32 -26.19
C ALA A 159 -6.25 -11.18 -26.26
N VAL A 160 -6.84 -10.51 -25.27
CA VAL A 160 -8.28 -10.23 -25.22
C VAL A 160 -8.52 -8.84 -24.61
N GLY A 161 -9.40 -8.05 -25.25
CA GLY A 161 -9.97 -6.85 -24.65
C GLY A 161 -11.25 -7.17 -23.88
N VAL A 162 -11.62 -6.34 -22.93
CA VAL A 162 -12.86 -6.48 -22.13
C VAL A 162 -14.11 -6.50 -23.03
N ASP A 163 -14.06 -5.82 -24.18
CA ASP A 163 -15.13 -5.74 -25.17
C ASP A 163 -15.35 -7.03 -25.98
N LYS A 164 -14.44 -8.03 -25.86
CA LYS A 164 -14.47 -9.23 -26.68
C LYS A 164 -15.15 -10.41 -25.98
N GLN A 165 -15.90 -11.20 -26.77
CA GLN A 165 -16.47 -12.45 -26.30
C GLN A 165 -15.37 -13.52 -26.16
N ILE A 166 -15.28 -14.13 -24.96
CA ILE A 166 -14.34 -15.23 -24.66
C ILE A 166 -15.07 -16.57 -24.46
N ARG A 167 -16.41 -16.59 -24.65
CA ARG A 167 -17.19 -17.84 -24.46
C ARG A 167 -16.68 -18.91 -25.40
N GLY A 168 -16.43 -20.10 -24.85
CA GLY A 168 -15.96 -21.24 -25.64
C GLY A 168 -14.48 -21.17 -26.00
N LEU A 169 -13.68 -20.35 -25.29
CA LEU A 169 -12.23 -20.30 -25.52
C LEU A 169 -11.61 -21.65 -25.20
N ASN A 170 -11.45 -22.46 -26.23
CA ASN A 170 -10.82 -23.75 -26.20
C ASN A 170 -9.87 -23.83 -27.40
N ILE A 171 -8.58 -23.74 -27.14
CA ILE A 171 -7.55 -23.82 -28.18
C ILE A 171 -6.83 -25.16 -28.01
N PHE A 172 -6.94 -26.02 -29.00
CA PHE A 172 -6.41 -27.41 -28.97
C PHE A 172 -6.89 -28.21 -27.75
N SER A 173 -8.18 -28.11 -27.40
CA SER A 173 -8.79 -28.75 -26.23
C SER A 173 -8.18 -28.32 -24.90
N ARG A 174 -7.50 -27.15 -24.85
CA ARG A 174 -6.92 -26.56 -23.64
C ARG A 174 -7.67 -25.29 -23.23
N ARG A 175 -7.79 -25.11 -21.94
CA ARG A 175 -8.25 -23.86 -21.31
C ARG A 175 -7.05 -23.11 -20.74
N PRO A 176 -7.12 -21.79 -20.53
CA PRO A 176 -6.04 -21.01 -19.92
C PRO A 176 -5.61 -21.56 -18.56
N ASP A 177 -4.30 -21.83 -18.42
CA ASP A 177 -3.66 -22.20 -17.17
C ASP A 177 -3.35 -20.95 -16.34
N MET A 178 -3.22 -19.80 -16.99
CA MET A 178 -3.01 -18.51 -16.35
C MET A 178 -3.80 -17.42 -17.06
N ILE A 179 -4.42 -16.54 -16.27
CA ILE A 179 -5.05 -15.30 -16.74
C ILE A 179 -4.30 -14.14 -16.12
N ILE A 180 -3.89 -13.19 -16.96
CA ILE A 180 -3.42 -11.87 -16.55
C ILE A 180 -4.49 -10.87 -16.95
N ALA A 181 -5.04 -10.15 -15.99
CA ALA A 181 -5.96 -9.04 -16.19
C ALA A 181 -5.22 -7.75 -15.80
N ASP A 182 -4.65 -7.06 -16.79
CA ASP A 182 -3.79 -5.89 -16.62
C ASP A 182 -4.54 -4.62 -17.04
N ASP A 183 -4.79 -3.73 -16.08
CA ASP A 183 -5.54 -2.48 -16.27
C ASP A 183 -6.84 -2.71 -17.11
N ILE A 184 -7.73 -3.57 -16.62
CA ILE A 184 -8.99 -3.91 -17.30
C ILE A 184 -10.11 -2.89 -17.10
N GLU A 185 -9.91 -1.91 -16.21
CA GLU A 185 -10.83 -0.82 -15.92
C GLU A 185 -10.24 0.50 -16.40
N ASP A 186 -11.08 1.38 -16.88
CA ASP A 186 -10.75 2.76 -17.24
C ASP A 186 -11.74 3.75 -16.58
N LEU A 187 -11.49 5.05 -16.73
CA LEU A 187 -12.35 6.10 -16.17
C LEU A 187 -13.80 6.01 -16.68
N ASN A 188 -13.99 5.65 -17.95
CA ASN A 188 -15.34 5.55 -18.52
C ASN A 188 -16.11 4.40 -17.88
N THR A 189 -15.45 3.26 -17.67
CA THR A 189 -16.02 2.11 -16.96
C THR A 189 -16.30 2.46 -15.51
N ALA A 190 -15.40 3.19 -14.84
CA ALA A 190 -15.55 3.59 -13.44
C ALA A 190 -16.67 4.60 -13.20
N ASP A 191 -17.04 5.40 -14.21
CA ASP A 191 -18.08 6.44 -14.11
C ASP A 191 -19.49 5.94 -14.49
N ASP A 192 -19.60 4.82 -15.21
CA ASP A 192 -20.88 4.28 -15.68
C ASP A 192 -21.20 2.94 -14.99
N GLY A 193 -22.16 2.96 -14.07
CA GLY A 193 -22.62 1.76 -13.37
C GLY A 193 -23.09 0.61 -14.27
N LYS A 194 -23.62 0.92 -15.48
CA LYS A 194 -23.99 -0.13 -16.46
C LYS A 194 -22.75 -0.78 -17.08
N GLN A 195 -21.69 -0.01 -17.32
CA GLN A 195 -20.43 -0.55 -17.82
C GLN A 195 -19.73 -1.37 -16.74
N GLN A 196 -19.76 -0.93 -15.48
CA GLN A 196 -19.27 -1.73 -14.35
C GLN A 196 -20.00 -3.08 -14.24
N MET A 197 -21.34 -3.09 -14.30
CA MET A 197 -22.09 -4.35 -14.28
C MET A 197 -21.71 -5.28 -15.43
N LYS A 198 -21.54 -4.74 -16.66
CA LYS A 198 -21.09 -5.54 -17.81
C LYS A 198 -19.67 -6.10 -17.61
N LEU A 199 -18.78 -5.31 -17.02
CA LEU A 199 -17.44 -5.77 -16.67
C LEU A 199 -17.49 -6.90 -15.64
N ASP A 200 -18.31 -6.77 -14.59
CA ASP A 200 -18.52 -7.80 -13.58
C ASP A 200 -19.06 -9.10 -14.20
N GLU A 201 -20.10 -8.99 -15.03
CA GLU A 201 -20.66 -10.15 -15.75
C GLU A 201 -19.62 -10.82 -16.66
N TRP A 202 -18.82 -10.02 -17.38
CA TRP A 202 -17.76 -10.53 -18.22
C TRP A 202 -16.67 -11.17 -17.38
N PHE A 203 -16.22 -10.54 -16.31
CA PHE A 203 -15.12 -11.03 -15.46
C PHE A 203 -15.52 -12.31 -14.74
N PHE A 204 -16.59 -12.32 -13.97
CA PHE A 204 -17.02 -13.50 -13.20
C PHE A 204 -17.77 -14.54 -14.04
N GLY A 205 -18.63 -14.10 -14.96
CA GLY A 205 -19.47 -14.98 -15.75
C GLY A 205 -18.78 -15.59 -16.96
N THR A 206 -17.72 -14.95 -17.47
CA THR A 206 -17.06 -15.38 -18.70
C THR A 206 -15.57 -15.67 -18.47
N LEU A 207 -14.78 -14.68 -18.00
CA LEU A 207 -13.33 -14.80 -17.88
C LEU A 207 -12.92 -15.89 -16.87
N ILE A 208 -13.42 -15.78 -15.64
CA ILE A 208 -13.11 -16.76 -14.59
C ILE A 208 -13.60 -18.17 -14.95
N LYS A 209 -14.73 -18.27 -15.63
CA LYS A 209 -15.29 -19.57 -16.07
C LYS A 209 -14.55 -20.18 -17.27
N ALA A 210 -13.72 -19.41 -17.96
CA ALA A 210 -12.91 -19.90 -19.07
C ALA A 210 -11.61 -20.62 -18.61
N THR A 211 -11.20 -20.47 -17.32
CA THR A 211 -9.97 -21.06 -16.80
C THR A 211 -9.99 -22.60 -16.80
N ALA A 212 -8.81 -23.19 -16.81
CA ALA A 212 -8.61 -24.58 -16.39
C ALA A 212 -9.00 -24.77 -14.91
N THR A 213 -9.22 -26.02 -14.49
CA THR A 213 -9.57 -26.34 -13.09
C THR A 213 -8.48 -25.87 -12.13
N GLN A 214 -7.23 -26.11 -12.51
CA GLN A 214 -6.04 -25.59 -11.83
C GLN A 214 -5.50 -24.45 -12.67
N ALA A 215 -5.74 -23.22 -12.24
CA ALA A 215 -5.28 -22.04 -12.96
C ALA A 215 -4.88 -20.93 -11.99
N ILE A 216 -4.08 -19.99 -12.46
CA ILE A 216 -3.72 -18.76 -11.76
C ILE A 216 -4.47 -17.59 -12.40
N VAL A 217 -5.12 -16.78 -11.59
CA VAL A 217 -5.78 -15.55 -12.04
C VAL A 217 -5.14 -14.37 -11.32
N ILE A 218 -4.49 -13.51 -12.08
CA ILE A 218 -3.81 -12.31 -11.59
C ILE A 218 -4.55 -11.09 -12.12
N LEU A 219 -5.05 -10.25 -11.22
CA LEU A 219 -5.56 -8.93 -11.54
C LEU A 219 -4.57 -7.88 -11.04
N ILE A 220 -4.14 -6.99 -11.91
CA ILE A 220 -3.21 -5.91 -11.58
C ILE A 220 -3.67 -4.59 -12.19
N GLY A 221 -3.60 -3.51 -11.43
CA GLY A 221 -4.04 -2.19 -11.90
C GLY A 221 -3.91 -1.11 -10.85
N ASN A 222 -4.54 0.03 -11.15
CA ASN A 222 -4.74 1.14 -10.22
C ASN A 222 -6.20 1.19 -9.77
N ILE A 223 -6.44 1.53 -8.51
CA ILE A 223 -7.79 1.82 -8.01
C ILE A 223 -8.22 3.17 -8.55
N ILE A 224 -9.33 3.21 -9.27
CA ILE A 224 -9.90 4.45 -9.86
C ILE A 224 -10.98 5.01 -8.93
N LYS A 225 -11.91 4.14 -8.48
CA LYS A 225 -13.03 4.47 -7.57
C LYS A 225 -13.29 3.30 -6.63
N SER A 226 -13.94 3.54 -5.50
CA SER A 226 -14.27 2.50 -4.52
C SER A 226 -15.25 1.46 -5.11
N SER A 227 -16.14 1.88 -6.00
CA SER A 227 -17.12 1.00 -6.65
C SER A 227 -16.54 0.08 -7.71
N THR A 228 -15.29 0.28 -8.17
CA THR A 228 -14.67 -0.50 -9.23
C THR A 228 -14.40 -1.95 -8.82
N LEU A 229 -14.32 -2.84 -9.80
CA LEU A 229 -14.05 -4.27 -9.58
C LEU A 229 -12.73 -4.47 -8.82
N LEU A 230 -11.67 -3.80 -9.25
CA LEU A 230 -10.35 -3.90 -8.60
C LEU A 230 -10.41 -3.48 -7.13
N SER A 231 -11.09 -2.37 -6.82
CA SER A 231 -11.25 -1.90 -5.44
C SER A 231 -11.98 -2.93 -4.58
N ARG A 232 -13.11 -3.45 -5.05
CA ARG A 232 -13.89 -4.46 -4.32
C ARG A 232 -13.11 -5.76 -4.10
N LEU A 233 -12.31 -6.19 -5.07
CA LEU A 233 -11.48 -7.39 -4.94
C LEU A 233 -10.28 -7.19 -4.01
N CYS A 234 -9.82 -5.95 -3.82
CA CYS A 234 -8.82 -5.62 -2.80
C CYS A 234 -9.34 -5.75 -1.36
N GLU A 235 -10.65 -5.70 -1.16
CA GLU A 235 -11.28 -5.89 0.15
C GLU A 235 -11.66 -7.38 0.41
N ASP A 236 -11.59 -8.25 -0.61
CA ASP A 236 -11.92 -9.67 -0.48
C ASP A 236 -10.65 -10.52 -0.22
N PRO A 237 -10.48 -11.08 1.00
CA PRO A 237 -9.32 -11.93 1.33
C PRO A 237 -9.17 -13.15 0.41
N ALA A 238 -10.26 -13.63 -0.23
CA ALA A 238 -10.21 -14.75 -1.17
C ALA A 238 -9.39 -14.44 -2.43
N TRP A 239 -9.12 -13.16 -2.71
CA TRP A 239 -8.30 -12.68 -3.81
C TRP A 239 -6.84 -12.41 -3.40
N ASN A 240 -6.48 -12.64 -2.13
CA ASN A 240 -5.11 -12.44 -1.63
C ASN A 240 -4.52 -11.08 -2.08
N PRO A 241 -5.12 -9.95 -1.71
CA PRO A 241 -4.73 -8.64 -2.22
C PRO A 241 -3.38 -8.18 -1.67
N THR A 242 -2.60 -7.48 -2.51
CA THR A 242 -1.43 -6.69 -2.11
C THR A 242 -1.55 -5.30 -2.70
N ARG A 243 -1.54 -4.28 -1.82
CA ARG A 243 -1.69 -2.87 -2.20
C ARG A 243 -0.39 -2.10 -1.94
N PHE A 244 0.03 -1.31 -2.93
CA PHE A 244 1.15 -0.40 -2.82
C PHE A 244 0.69 1.04 -3.06
N GLY A 245 1.20 1.98 -2.24
CA GLY A 245 1.10 3.42 -2.47
C GLY A 245 2.47 3.99 -2.83
N ALA A 246 2.53 5.09 -3.59
CA ALA A 246 3.79 5.73 -3.98
C ALA A 246 4.58 6.31 -2.79
N ILE A 247 3.90 6.59 -1.69
CA ILE A 247 4.49 6.97 -0.40
C ILE A 247 4.22 5.83 0.58
N VAL A 248 5.27 5.34 1.21
CA VAL A 248 5.23 4.23 2.17
C VAL A 248 5.64 4.76 3.54
N ARG A 249 4.93 4.32 4.59
CA ARG A 249 5.31 4.54 5.98
C ARG A 249 6.14 3.35 6.47
N GLU A 250 7.35 3.63 6.88
CA GLU A 250 8.24 2.63 7.50
C GLU A 250 7.75 2.27 8.92
N PRO A 251 8.19 1.14 9.47
CA PRO A 251 7.86 0.76 10.84
C PRO A 251 8.26 1.79 11.90
N ASP A 252 9.21 2.65 11.61
CA ASP A 252 9.68 3.74 12.46
C ASP A 252 8.87 5.05 12.29
N GLY A 253 7.81 5.03 11.46
CA GLY A 253 6.94 6.17 11.18
C GLY A 253 7.46 7.10 10.08
N ARG A 254 8.70 6.93 9.60
CA ARG A 254 9.23 7.73 8.48
C ARG A 254 8.49 7.45 7.19
N LEU A 255 8.23 8.51 6.43
CA LEU A 255 7.69 8.40 5.08
C LEU A 255 8.83 8.35 4.07
N ARG A 256 8.74 7.44 3.11
CA ARG A 256 9.63 7.39 1.96
C ARG A 256 8.88 7.10 0.67
N PRO A 257 9.46 7.42 -0.49
CA PRO A 257 8.93 6.94 -1.77
C PRO A 257 8.99 5.41 -1.86
N LEU A 258 8.01 4.80 -2.50
CA LEU A 258 8.05 3.38 -2.85
C LEU A 258 9.22 3.08 -3.81
N TRP A 259 9.55 4.04 -4.69
CA TRP A 259 10.66 3.99 -5.64
C TRP A 259 11.60 5.19 -5.47
N GLU A 260 12.57 5.06 -4.56
CA GLU A 260 13.52 6.14 -4.22
C GLU A 260 14.43 6.53 -5.39
N GLY A 261 14.80 5.58 -6.27
CA GLY A 261 15.58 5.87 -7.47
C GLY A 261 14.84 6.71 -8.53
N LYS A 262 13.51 6.83 -8.43
CA LYS A 262 12.66 7.59 -9.36
C LYS A 262 12.08 8.86 -8.76
N TYR A 263 11.69 8.81 -7.49
CA TYR A 263 10.99 9.89 -6.80
C TYR A 263 11.67 10.24 -5.49
N THR A 264 11.62 11.51 -5.12
CA THR A 264 11.87 11.96 -3.75
C THR A 264 10.53 12.17 -3.04
N LEU A 265 10.50 12.06 -1.72
CA LEU A 265 9.29 12.36 -0.95
C LEU A 265 8.82 13.81 -1.23
N GLN A 266 9.78 14.74 -1.30
CA GLN A 266 9.49 16.14 -1.60
C GLN A 266 8.83 16.32 -2.98
N SER A 267 9.29 15.59 -4.02
CA SER A 267 8.68 15.67 -5.36
C SER A 267 7.25 15.13 -5.38
N LEU A 268 6.97 14.00 -4.71
CA LEU A 268 5.64 13.43 -4.61
C LEU A 268 4.67 14.35 -3.86
N LEU A 269 5.10 14.92 -2.75
CA LEU A 269 4.29 15.88 -2.00
C LEU A 269 4.07 17.19 -2.76
N ALA A 270 5.07 17.68 -3.52
CA ALA A 270 4.92 18.86 -4.35
C ALA A 270 3.91 18.63 -5.49
N GLU A 271 3.95 17.46 -6.12
CA GLU A 271 2.98 17.05 -7.14
C GLU A 271 1.57 16.96 -6.54
N TYR A 272 1.41 16.29 -5.41
CA TYR A 272 0.12 16.22 -4.70
C TYR A 272 -0.45 17.61 -4.39
N ARG A 273 0.38 18.53 -3.86
CA ARG A 273 -0.03 19.94 -3.61
C ARG A 273 -0.50 20.63 -4.89
N SER A 274 0.15 20.36 -6.02
CA SER A 274 -0.23 20.92 -7.31
C SER A 274 -1.62 20.44 -7.74
N TYR A 275 -1.84 19.12 -7.69
CA TYR A 275 -3.16 18.54 -8.00
C TYR A 275 -4.25 19.08 -7.07
N ARG A 276 -3.96 19.21 -5.78
CA ARG A 276 -4.92 19.75 -4.82
C ARG A 276 -5.30 21.20 -5.08
N ARG A 277 -4.34 22.05 -5.45
CA ARG A 277 -4.63 23.46 -5.82
C ARG A 277 -5.60 23.56 -6.98
N LEU A 278 -5.60 22.57 -7.87
CA LEU A 278 -6.51 22.47 -9.01
C LEU A 278 -7.84 21.77 -8.66
N GLY A 279 -8.05 21.34 -7.42
CA GLY A 279 -9.22 20.55 -7.04
C GLY A 279 -9.16 19.07 -7.50
N LEU A 280 -8.00 18.62 -7.99
CA LEU A 280 -7.80 17.28 -8.59
C LEU A 280 -7.04 16.33 -7.65
N GLY A 281 -6.96 16.62 -6.36
CA GLY A 281 -6.24 15.80 -5.38
C GLY A 281 -6.66 14.33 -5.37
N HIS A 282 -7.96 14.07 -5.55
CA HIS A 282 -8.51 12.72 -5.64
C HIS A 282 -7.94 11.88 -6.79
N ILE A 283 -7.58 12.53 -7.91
CA ILE A 283 -6.95 11.84 -9.05
C ILE A 283 -5.55 11.37 -8.65
N TRP A 284 -4.77 12.24 -8.02
CA TRP A 284 -3.43 11.88 -7.55
C TRP A 284 -3.50 10.76 -6.49
N GLU A 285 -4.44 10.86 -5.56
CA GLU A 285 -4.66 9.87 -4.51
C GLU A 285 -5.01 8.49 -5.10
N SER A 286 -5.86 8.43 -6.12
CA SER A 286 -6.19 7.17 -6.78
C SER A 286 -5.02 6.61 -7.61
N GLU A 287 -4.36 7.43 -8.40
CA GLU A 287 -3.30 7.00 -9.32
C GLU A 287 -1.98 6.69 -8.61
N MET A 288 -1.63 7.46 -7.56
CA MET A 288 -0.35 7.31 -6.86
C MET A 288 -0.46 6.55 -5.53
N MET A 289 -1.58 6.65 -4.81
CA MET A 289 -1.73 5.97 -3.51
C MET A 289 -2.65 4.75 -3.57
N ASN A 290 -3.29 4.50 -4.70
CA ASN A 290 -4.34 3.49 -4.83
C ASN A 290 -5.46 3.65 -3.79
N LEU A 291 -5.80 4.91 -3.48
CA LEU A 291 -6.85 5.29 -2.54
C LEU A 291 -8.01 5.86 -3.36
N SER A 292 -9.16 5.21 -3.29
CA SER A 292 -10.35 5.62 -4.03
C SER A 292 -11.26 6.48 -3.17
N ARG A 293 -11.97 7.42 -3.78
CA ARG A 293 -12.97 8.26 -3.11
C ARG A 293 -14.33 8.17 -3.77
N ASP A 294 -15.34 8.04 -2.92
CA ASP A 294 -16.74 8.35 -3.23
C ASP A 294 -17.24 9.55 -2.41
N VAL A 295 -16.34 10.48 -2.07
CA VAL A 295 -16.67 11.63 -1.22
C VAL A 295 -17.33 12.73 -2.07
N SER A 296 -18.49 13.21 -1.64
CA SER A 296 -19.08 14.39 -2.23
C SER A 296 -18.13 15.60 -2.05
N LEU A 297 -18.07 16.51 -3.03
CA LEU A 297 -17.25 17.72 -2.95
C LEU A 297 -17.53 18.56 -1.68
N ALA A 298 -18.71 18.41 -1.08
CA ALA A 298 -19.12 19.09 0.14
C ALA A 298 -18.45 18.54 1.42
N GLU A 299 -17.96 17.29 1.38
CA GLU A 299 -17.31 16.61 2.51
C GLU A 299 -15.80 16.64 2.42
N ALA A 300 -15.25 17.08 1.29
CA ALA A 300 -13.81 17.17 1.09
C ALA A 300 -13.19 18.26 1.98
N ILE A 301 -12.11 17.92 2.67
CA ILE A 301 -11.33 18.88 3.47
C ILE A 301 -10.59 19.84 2.52
N PRO A 302 -10.87 21.16 2.59
CA PRO A 302 -10.30 22.13 1.66
C PRO A 302 -8.76 22.19 1.74
N ALA A 303 -8.12 22.60 0.63
CA ALA A 303 -6.66 22.70 0.56
C ALA A 303 -6.04 23.63 1.61
N ASN A 304 -6.75 24.71 1.99
CA ASN A 304 -6.29 25.66 3.01
C ASN A 304 -6.31 25.11 4.44
N CYS A 305 -6.91 23.94 4.66
CA CYS A 305 -6.89 23.23 5.93
C CYS A 305 -5.68 22.32 6.09
N LEU A 306 -4.94 22.08 5.00
CA LEU A 306 -3.66 21.38 5.07
C LEU A 306 -2.52 22.40 5.19
N ILE A 307 -1.57 22.04 6.04
CA ILE A 307 -0.36 22.83 6.23
C ILE A 307 0.88 21.95 6.01
N PRO A 308 2.03 22.53 5.64
CA PRO A 308 3.30 21.82 5.63
C PRO A 308 3.60 21.18 6.98
N ASP A 309 4.34 20.07 6.97
CA ASP A 309 4.79 19.41 8.18
C ASP A 309 5.66 20.34 9.03
N PRO A 310 5.30 20.57 10.31
CA PRO A 310 6.08 21.45 11.17
C PRO A 310 7.35 20.74 11.66
N HIS A 311 8.39 21.53 11.88
CA HIS A 311 9.51 21.05 12.67
C HIS A 311 9.09 20.99 14.17
N PRO A 312 9.53 19.99 14.96
CA PRO A 312 9.14 19.87 16.37
C PRO A 312 9.39 21.13 17.21
N GLN A 313 10.42 21.90 16.91
CA GLN A 313 10.69 23.20 17.57
C GLN A 313 9.59 24.25 17.33
N GLN A 314 8.73 24.07 16.35
CA GLN A 314 7.59 24.94 16.07
C GLN A 314 6.35 24.59 16.90
N VAL A 315 6.37 23.43 17.57
CA VAL A 315 5.29 23.00 18.45
C VAL A 315 5.34 23.78 19.75
N LYS A 316 4.29 24.54 20.03
CA LYS A 316 4.16 25.32 21.26
C LYS A 316 3.66 24.46 22.42
N CYS A 317 2.55 23.76 22.21
CA CYS A 317 1.92 22.87 23.17
C CYS A 317 1.03 21.86 22.44
N GLY A 318 0.62 20.81 23.14
CA GLY A 318 -0.23 19.77 22.55
C GLY A 318 -0.41 18.55 23.44
N PHE A 319 -0.93 17.49 22.84
CA PHE A 319 -1.16 16.21 23.50
C PHE A 319 -1.13 15.07 22.49
N ILE A 320 -0.96 13.87 23.01
CA ILE A 320 -1.03 12.61 22.25
C ILE A 320 -2.32 11.91 22.69
N ALA A 321 -3.20 11.62 21.76
CA ALA A 321 -4.43 10.88 22.00
C ALA A 321 -4.28 9.44 21.55
N ILE A 322 -4.77 8.51 22.37
CA ILE A 322 -4.68 7.07 22.12
C ILE A 322 -6.09 6.49 22.17
N ASP A 323 -6.46 5.79 21.09
CA ASP A 323 -7.61 4.90 21.04
C ASP A 323 -7.09 3.46 20.95
N PRO A 324 -7.06 2.72 22.07
CA PRO A 324 -6.49 1.39 22.12
C PRO A 324 -7.54 0.33 21.81
N ALA A 325 -7.22 -0.61 20.93
CA ALA A 325 -8.04 -1.79 20.69
C ALA A 325 -7.81 -2.85 21.78
N PHE A 326 -8.84 -3.15 22.57
CA PHE A 326 -8.79 -4.20 23.59
C PHE A 326 -9.99 -5.13 23.55
N GLY A 327 -9.73 -6.44 23.60
CA GLY A 327 -10.74 -7.46 23.84
C GLY A 327 -10.47 -8.79 23.16
N VAL A 328 -11.06 -9.85 23.70
CA VAL A 328 -10.94 -11.23 23.19
C VAL A 328 -11.62 -11.42 21.81
N GLN A 329 -12.39 -10.45 21.33
CA GLN A 329 -13.08 -10.46 20.04
C GLN A 329 -12.48 -9.49 19.00
N SER A 330 -11.42 -8.77 19.34
CA SER A 330 -10.83 -7.71 18.50
C SER A 330 -9.81 -8.21 17.46
N ILE A 331 -10.08 -9.34 16.80
CA ILE A 331 -9.18 -9.83 15.73
C ILE A 331 -9.04 -8.81 14.59
N ASN A 332 -9.97 -7.86 14.48
CA ASN A 332 -10.03 -6.88 13.40
C ASN A 332 -9.80 -5.41 13.83
N ASP A 333 -9.80 -5.09 15.13
CA ASP A 333 -9.68 -3.70 15.59
C ASP A 333 -8.22 -3.26 15.67
N GLU A 334 -7.93 -2.03 15.27
CA GLU A 334 -6.60 -1.43 15.30
C GLU A 334 -6.52 -0.39 16.42
N SER A 335 -5.37 -0.33 17.12
CA SER A 335 -5.07 0.79 17.99
C SER A 335 -4.63 1.99 17.15
N ALA A 336 -5.03 3.20 17.54
CA ALA A 336 -4.63 4.43 16.89
C ALA A 336 -4.04 5.42 17.88
N ILE A 337 -2.99 6.13 17.45
CA ILE A 337 -2.35 7.22 18.18
C ILE A 337 -2.37 8.44 17.28
N THR A 338 -2.90 9.56 17.78
CA THR A 338 -2.89 10.84 17.07
C THR A 338 -2.21 11.92 17.89
N VAL A 339 -1.45 12.78 17.24
CA VAL A 339 -0.73 13.89 17.88
C VAL A 339 -1.36 15.21 17.48
N HIS A 340 -1.80 15.96 18.46
CA HIS A 340 -2.47 17.23 18.29
C HIS A 340 -1.63 18.35 18.91
N ALA A 341 -1.39 19.41 18.14
CA ALA A 341 -0.53 20.51 18.57
C ALA A 341 -1.10 21.89 18.23
N GLN A 342 -0.62 22.88 18.94
CA GLN A 342 -0.68 24.28 18.56
C GLN A 342 0.74 24.72 18.20
N LEU A 343 0.90 25.36 17.05
CA LEU A 343 2.18 25.87 16.60
C LEU A 343 2.45 27.26 17.17
N ALA A 344 3.73 27.61 17.31
CA ALA A 344 4.14 28.90 17.88
C ALA A 344 3.64 30.11 17.08
N ASN A 345 3.46 29.94 15.77
CA ASN A 345 3.04 30.98 14.83
C ASN A 345 1.54 30.96 14.51
N SER A 346 0.76 30.05 15.09
CA SER A 346 -0.68 29.91 14.78
C SER A 346 -1.48 29.46 16.00
N PRO A 347 -2.59 30.12 16.33
CA PRO A 347 -3.48 29.69 17.39
C PRO A 347 -4.35 28.50 17.00
N THR A 348 -4.43 28.16 15.71
CA THR A 348 -5.28 27.08 15.21
C THR A 348 -4.67 25.73 15.54
N PRO A 349 -5.42 24.82 16.19
CA PRO A 349 -4.96 23.46 16.46
C PRO A 349 -4.70 22.68 15.17
N VAL A 350 -3.73 21.77 15.23
CA VAL A 350 -3.28 20.97 14.09
C VAL A 350 -3.12 19.52 14.51
N LEU A 351 -3.58 18.57 13.70
CA LEU A 351 -3.15 17.19 13.78
C LEU A 351 -1.81 17.09 13.05
N ILE A 352 -0.74 16.76 13.78
CA ILE A 352 0.63 16.77 13.27
C ILE A 352 1.21 15.37 13.04
N ASP A 353 0.62 14.35 13.67
CA ASP A 353 1.04 12.96 13.46
C ASP A 353 -0.11 11.99 13.73
N CYS A 354 -0.06 10.82 13.07
CA CYS A 354 -1.02 9.74 13.27
C CYS A 354 -0.34 8.41 12.97
N GLU A 355 -0.43 7.49 13.92
CA GLU A 355 -0.01 6.09 13.74
C GLU A 355 -1.16 5.16 14.11
N HIS A 356 -1.30 4.06 13.41
CA HIS A 356 -2.28 3.04 13.73
C HIS A 356 -1.76 1.65 13.37
N GLY A 357 -2.33 0.62 14.01
CA GLY A 357 -1.94 -0.75 13.75
C GLY A 357 -2.43 -1.72 14.82
N ARG A 358 -2.22 -3.00 14.58
CA ARG A 358 -2.58 -4.08 15.52
C ARG A 358 -1.42 -4.34 16.47
N TRP A 359 -1.38 -3.59 17.56
CA TRP A 359 -0.27 -3.63 18.50
C TRP A 359 -0.67 -4.27 19.82
N LYS A 360 0.26 -5.06 20.38
CA LYS A 360 0.18 -5.45 21.79
C LYS A 360 0.53 -4.24 22.67
N GLU A 361 0.13 -4.28 23.92
CA GLU A 361 0.23 -3.16 24.86
C GLU A 361 1.67 -2.61 24.95
N ARG A 362 2.68 -3.47 24.91
CA ARG A 362 4.09 -3.05 24.96
C ARG A 362 4.50 -2.27 23.72
N VAL A 363 4.11 -2.74 22.55
CA VAL A 363 4.40 -2.05 21.27
C VAL A 363 3.65 -0.73 21.21
N LEU A 364 2.38 -0.70 21.65
CA LEU A 364 1.60 0.53 21.74
C LEU A 364 2.30 1.56 22.65
N PHE A 365 2.83 1.12 23.79
CA PHE A 365 3.60 1.97 24.70
C PHE A 365 4.89 2.49 24.03
N GLU A 366 5.65 1.64 23.36
CA GLU A 366 6.88 2.03 22.66
C GLU A 366 6.58 3.07 21.58
N ARG A 367 5.55 2.88 20.77
CA ARG A 367 5.10 3.85 19.77
C ARG A 367 4.68 5.19 20.38
N MET A 368 3.90 5.13 21.44
CA MET A 368 3.54 6.35 22.20
C MET A 368 4.79 7.10 22.66
N MET A 369 5.80 6.39 23.20
CA MET A 369 7.03 7.01 23.66
C MET A 369 7.86 7.61 22.53
N ASP A 370 7.92 6.95 21.36
CA ASP A 370 8.56 7.51 20.16
C ASP A 370 7.95 8.88 19.79
N LEU A 371 6.62 8.98 19.81
CA LEU A 371 5.93 10.24 19.55
C LEU A 371 6.13 11.29 20.67
N VAL A 372 6.20 10.87 21.94
CA VAL A 372 6.56 11.75 23.06
C VAL A 372 7.94 12.37 22.83
N TYR A 373 8.92 11.57 22.46
CA TYR A 373 10.28 12.03 22.18
C TYR A 373 10.33 12.92 20.93
N LYS A 374 9.68 12.48 19.86
CA LYS A 374 9.66 13.21 18.58
C LYS A 374 9.09 14.62 18.74
N TRP A 375 8.00 14.77 19.47
CA TRP A 375 7.24 16.02 19.53
C TRP A 375 7.43 16.80 20.84
N GLY A 376 8.08 16.23 21.85
CA GLY A 376 8.26 16.85 23.16
C GLY A 376 6.95 17.03 23.95
N LEU A 377 5.92 16.25 23.62
CA LEU A 377 4.59 16.32 24.23
C LEU A 377 4.45 15.25 25.31
N THR A 378 4.13 15.66 26.54
CA THR A 378 4.04 14.78 27.71
C THR A 378 2.62 14.55 28.21
N THR A 379 1.62 15.17 27.58
CA THR A 379 0.21 14.98 27.91
C THR A 379 -0.36 13.85 27.05
N ILE A 380 -0.78 12.76 27.69
CA ILE A 380 -1.37 11.59 27.07
C ILE A 380 -2.86 11.55 27.39
N VAL A 381 -3.68 11.47 26.37
CA VAL A 381 -5.14 11.43 26.45
C VAL A 381 -5.62 10.05 26.05
N ILE A 382 -6.42 9.41 26.91
CA ILE A 382 -7.00 8.08 26.63
C ILE A 382 -8.47 8.11 27.06
N GLU A 383 -9.36 7.51 26.28
CA GLU A 383 -10.76 7.37 26.65
C GLU A 383 -10.92 6.48 27.91
N ALA A 384 -11.63 6.93 28.91
CA ALA A 384 -11.76 6.24 30.20
C ALA A 384 -12.89 5.19 30.21
N VAL A 385 -12.90 4.26 29.26
CA VAL A 385 -13.79 3.08 29.30
C VAL A 385 -13.12 1.96 30.13
N ALA A 386 -13.90 1.04 30.67
CA ALA A 386 -13.50 0.12 31.75
C ALA A 386 -12.17 -0.63 31.51
N ALA A 387 -11.91 -1.13 30.29
CA ALA A 387 -10.69 -1.84 29.94
C ALA A 387 -9.49 -0.89 29.77
N GLN A 388 -9.72 0.31 29.28
CA GLN A 388 -8.70 1.31 29.00
C GLN A 388 -8.13 1.95 30.27
N ARG A 389 -8.88 1.92 31.38
CA ARG A 389 -8.37 2.35 32.70
C ARG A 389 -7.17 1.51 33.19
N LEU A 390 -7.05 0.29 32.70
CA LEU A 390 -5.92 -0.60 33.05
C LEU A 390 -4.61 -0.20 32.33
N LEU A 391 -4.67 0.59 31.28
CA LEU A 391 -3.48 1.04 30.54
C LEU A 391 -2.61 2.00 31.36
N PHE A 392 -3.19 2.91 32.10
CA PHE A 392 -2.41 3.86 32.89
C PHE A 392 -1.45 3.19 33.88
N PRO A 393 -1.90 2.23 34.72
CA PRO A 393 -1.00 1.48 35.57
C PRO A 393 0.04 0.67 34.79
N LEU A 394 -0.37 0.08 33.65
CA LEU A 394 0.52 -0.72 32.80
C LEU A 394 1.60 0.14 32.15
N PHE A 395 1.25 1.29 31.59
CA PHE A 395 2.23 2.22 31.03
C PHE A 395 3.19 2.76 32.09
N LYS A 396 2.71 3.04 33.31
CA LYS A 396 3.57 3.39 34.44
C LYS A 396 4.54 2.28 34.80
N ALA A 397 4.09 1.01 34.77
CA ALA A 397 4.96 -0.13 34.98
C ALA A 397 6.03 -0.24 33.90
N PHE A 398 5.68 -0.09 32.63
CA PHE A 398 6.64 -0.10 31.51
C PHE A 398 7.65 1.05 31.61
N MET A 399 7.22 2.25 32.05
CA MET A 399 8.12 3.37 32.31
C MET A 399 9.16 3.02 33.39
N LEU A 400 8.72 2.46 34.51
CA LEU A 400 9.60 2.06 35.61
C LEU A 400 10.57 0.96 35.17
N GLU A 401 10.11 -0.05 34.41
CA GLU A 401 10.96 -1.08 33.82
C GLU A 401 12.04 -0.49 32.88
N SER A 402 11.70 0.60 32.19
CA SER A 402 12.60 1.32 31.28
C SER A 402 13.46 2.38 31.99
N GLY A 403 13.44 2.44 33.32
CA GLY A 403 14.20 3.41 34.10
C GLY A 403 13.68 4.85 34.08
N MET A 404 12.46 5.05 33.55
CA MET A 404 11.81 6.36 33.45
C MET A 404 10.93 6.66 34.68
N GLN A 405 10.82 7.94 35.03
CA GLN A 405 9.91 8.36 36.10
C GLN A 405 8.49 8.58 35.56
N PRO A 406 7.46 7.90 36.10
CA PRO A 406 6.09 8.03 35.61
C PRO A 406 5.50 9.45 35.67
N GLU A 407 6.03 10.31 36.52
CA GLU A 407 5.61 11.71 36.70
C GLU A 407 5.94 12.60 35.49
N VAL A 408 6.80 12.16 34.61
CA VAL A 408 7.14 12.88 33.37
C VAL A 408 5.92 12.98 32.44
N LEU A 409 5.05 11.96 32.44
CA LEU A 409 3.85 11.95 31.62
C LEU A 409 2.61 12.34 32.44
N THR A 410 1.78 13.17 31.85
CA THR A 410 0.47 13.51 32.39
C THR A 410 -0.61 12.74 31.65
N PHE A 411 -1.24 11.76 32.30
CA PHE A 411 -2.33 10.99 31.73
C PHE A 411 -3.67 11.63 32.03
N LEU A 412 -4.45 11.89 30.98
CA LEU A 412 -5.75 12.51 31.05
C LEU A 412 -6.84 11.56 30.56
N PRO A 413 -7.72 11.09 31.47
CA PRO A 413 -8.85 10.27 31.05
C PRO A 413 -9.93 11.15 30.42
N LEU A 414 -10.39 10.80 29.21
CA LEU A 414 -11.63 11.36 28.67
C LEU A 414 -12.82 10.56 29.18
N PRO A 415 -13.96 11.23 29.48
CA PRO A 415 -15.19 10.54 29.85
C PRO A 415 -15.62 9.61 28.69
N GLY A 416 -15.76 8.32 28.97
CA GLY A 416 -16.25 7.37 27.99
C GLY A 416 -17.67 7.72 27.52
N GLN A 417 -17.87 7.72 26.22
CA GLN A 417 -19.18 7.97 25.62
C GLN A 417 -19.76 6.62 25.18
N ARG A 418 -20.80 6.15 25.86
CA ARG A 418 -21.43 4.83 25.63
C ARG A 418 -22.36 4.78 24.41
N GLU A 419 -22.68 5.91 23.78
CA GLU A 419 -23.66 5.98 22.71
C GLU A 419 -22.98 6.12 21.34
N LEU A 420 -23.31 5.22 20.40
CA LEU A 420 -22.88 5.27 18.99
C LEU A 420 -23.14 6.65 18.36
N ASN A 421 -24.27 7.28 18.70
CA ASN A 421 -24.60 8.63 18.24
C ASN A 421 -23.62 9.71 18.73
N ALA A 422 -23.01 9.52 19.89
CA ALA A 422 -22.06 10.47 20.44
C ALA A 422 -20.70 10.39 19.71
N LYS A 423 -20.24 9.19 19.33
CA LYS A 423 -19.06 8.97 18.50
C LYS A 423 -19.22 9.63 17.12
N ALA A 424 -20.34 9.34 16.45
CA ALA A 424 -20.67 9.93 15.15
C ALA A 424 -20.74 11.48 15.20
N ALA A 425 -21.37 12.04 16.23
CA ALA A 425 -21.43 13.48 16.41
C ALA A 425 -20.03 14.09 16.61
N ARG A 426 -19.15 13.43 17.37
CA ARG A 426 -17.76 13.87 17.63
C ARG A 426 -16.93 13.88 16.36
N ILE A 427 -16.97 12.81 15.57
CA ILE A 427 -16.22 12.70 14.31
C ILE A 427 -16.73 13.74 13.29
N ASN A 428 -18.04 13.91 13.16
CA ASN A 428 -18.62 14.92 12.28
C ASN A 428 -18.26 16.35 12.72
N ALA A 429 -18.24 16.64 14.02
CA ALA A 429 -17.80 17.93 14.54
C ALA A 429 -16.31 18.19 14.22
N TYR A 430 -15.47 17.17 14.32
CA TYR A 430 -14.06 17.27 13.93
C TYR A 430 -13.90 17.51 12.42
N ARG A 431 -14.59 16.73 11.57
CA ARG A 431 -14.60 16.95 10.13
C ARG A 431 -15.03 18.38 9.77
N ASN A 432 -16.12 18.86 10.35
CA ASN A 432 -16.60 20.21 10.12
C ASN A 432 -15.58 21.28 10.58
N SER A 433 -14.87 21.04 11.68
CA SER A 433 -13.79 21.93 12.13
C SER A 433 -12.64 21.98 11.14
N CYS A 434 -12.31 20.86 10.50
CA CYS A 434 -11.33 20.82 9.41
C CYS A 434 -11.86 21.54 8.17
N ILE A 435 -13.10 21.30 7.75
CA ILE A 435 -13.70 21.94 6.57
C ILE A 435 -13.75 23.46 6.74
N THR A 436 -14.06 23.96 7.92
CA THR A 436 -14.14 25.40 8.22
C THR A 436 -12.79 26.06 8.51
N GLY A 437 -11.70 25.28 8.56
CA GLY A 437 -10.35 25.78 8.83
C GLY A 437 -10.05 26.05 10.31
N ASN A 438 -10.97 25.71 11.21
CA ASN A 438 -10.80 25.84 12.66
C ASN A 438 -9.91 24.73 13.27
N TYR A 439 -9.63 23.70 12.51
CA TYR A 439 -8.66 22.64 12.78
C TYR A 439 -7.88 22.35 11.50
N LYS A 440 -6.59 22.09 11.60
CA LYS A 440 -5.74 21.80 10.44
C LYS A 440 -5.15 20.40 10.54
N ILE A 441 -4.68 19.89 9.42
CA ILE A 441 -4.00 18.60 9.29
C ILE A 441 -2.71 18.85 8.51
N VAL A 442 -1.61 18.20 8.87
CA VAL A 442 -0.38 18.31 8.09
C VAL A 442 -0.45 17.49 6.81
N GLU A 443 0.26 17.91 5.79
CA GLU A 443 0.20 17.33 4.44
C GLU A 443 0.67 15.87 4.39
N SER A 444 1.59 15.46 5.28
CA SER A 444 2.05 14.07 5.36
C SER A 444 0.97 13.09 5.87
N GLN A 445 -0.09 13.58 6.53
CA GLN A 445 -1.16 12.75 7.07
C GLN A 445 -2.31 12.54 6.05
N ILE A 446 -1.92 12.14 4.82
CA ILE A 446 -2.85 11.92 3.70
C ILE A 446 -3.85 10.81 4.04
N GLU A 447 -3.38 9.70 4.61
CA GLU A 447 -4.23 8.55 4.97
C GLU A 447 -5.27 8.92 6.02
N PHE A 448 -4.85 9.64 7.08
CA PHE A 448 -5.78 10.13 8.10
C PHE A 448 -6.84 11.07 7.52
N LYS A 449 -6.40 12.02 6.67
CA LYS A 449 -7.31 12.95 6.01
C LYS A 449 -8.35 12.22 5.18
N LEU A 450 -7.93 11.20 4.42
CA LEU A 450 -8.83 10.38 3.60
C LEU A 450 -9.82 9.60 4.46
N ALA A 451 -9.33 8.95 5.51
CA ALA A 451 -10.18 8.25 6.45
C ALA A 451 -11.26 9.17 7.06
N LEU A 452 -10.88 10.41 7.41
CA LEU A 452 -11.82 11.42 7.96
C LEU A 452 -12.86 11.87 6.93
N GLU A 453 -12.49 11.98 5.65
CA GLU A 453 -13.41 12.35 4.56
C GLU A 453 -14.37 11.20 4.22
N GLU A 454 -13.90 9.96 4.19
CA GLU A 454 -14.68 8.78 3.82
C GLU A 454 -15.54 8.22 4.97
N TRP A 455 -15.25 8.63 6.20
CA TRP A 455 -15.93 8.08 7.37
C TRP A 455 -17.44 8.33 7.32
N SER A 456 -18.22 7.28 7.52
CA SER A 456 -19.67 7.37 7.76
C SER A 456 -20.08 6.41 8.88
N ALA A 457 -21.09 6.79 9.64
CA ALA A 457 -21.60 5.99 10.76
C ALA A 457 -22.11 4.59 10.32
N GLU A 458 -22.41 4.42 9.04
CA GLU A 458 -22.95 3.17 8.47
C GLU A 458 -21.85 2.23 7.97
N SER A 459 -20.68 2.75 7.57
CA SER A 459 -19.64 1.96 6.91
C SER A 459 -18.72 1.23 7.88
N GLY A 460 -18.53 1.75 9.11
CA GLY A 460 -17.58 1.20 10.10
C GLY A 460 -16.11 1.12 9.62
N LYS A 461 -15.79 1.66 8.44
CA LYS A 461 -14.43 1.68 7.90
C LYS A 461 -13.62 2.82 8.54
N HIS A 462 -12.36 2.54 8.88
CA HIS A 462 -11.40 3.49 9.47
C HIS A 462 -11.84 4.12 10.80
N ASP A 463 -12.69 3.42 11.54
CA ASP A 463 -13.37 3.94 12.71
C ASP A 463 -12.39 4.34 13.83
N ASP A 464 -11.40 3.49 14.11
CA ASP A 464 -10.44 3.67 15.22
C ASP A 464 -9.51 4.87 14.99
N VAL A 465 -8.99 5.03 13.77
CA VAL A 465 -8.08 6.11 13.40
C VAL A 465 -8.75 7.47 13.48
N VAL A 466 -9.97 7.58 12.92
CA VAL A 466 -10.74 8.83 12.89
C VAL A 466 -11.29 9.15 14.28
N ASP A 467 -11.61 8.13 15.08
CA ASP A 467 -12.07 8.30 16.45
C ASP A 467 -10.99 8.91 17.32
N SER A 468 -9.77 8.37 17.29
CA SER A 468 -8.61 8.94 17.98
C SER A 468 -8.39 10.42 17.60
N GLY A 469 -8.48 10.76 16.30
CA GLY A 469 -8.38 12.12 15.80
C GLY A 469 -9.48 13.05 16.32
N SER A 470 -10.70 12.51 16.51
CA SER A 470 -11.85 13.27 16.97
C SER A 470 -11.74 13.77 18.42
N PHE A 471 -10.79 13.23 19.20
CA PHE A 471 -10.47 13.74 20.54
C PHE A 471 -9.87 15.16 20.49
N GLY A 472 -9.28 15.56 19.36
CA GLY A 472 -8.67 16.88 19.19
C GLY A 472 -9.55 18.04 19.63
N PRO A 473 -10.67 18.35 18.96
CA PRO A 473 -11.55 19.46 19.34
C PRO A 473 -12.11 19.34 20.76
N LEU A 474 -12.41 18.12 21.20
CA LEU A 474 -12.95 17.86 22.52
C LEU A 474 -11.97 18.26 23.63
N VAL A 475 -10.69 17.89 23.47
CA VAL A 475 -9.65 18.21 24.46
C VAL A 475 -9.35 19.71 24.45
N TRP A 476 -9.18 20.32 23.27
CA TRP A 476 -8.94 21.76 23.16
C TRP A 476 -10.08 22.61 23.77
N SER A 477 -11.32 22.15 23.66
CA SER A 477 -12.47 22.88 24.22
C SER A 477 -12.59 22.81 25.76
N LYS A 478 -12.06 21.73 26.37
CA LYS A 478 -12.23 21.46 27.82
C LYS A 478 -11.01 21.82 28.66
N MET A 479 -9.83 21.88 28.04
CA MET A 479 -8.56 22.06 28.74
C MET A 479 -7.98 23.43 28.38
N GLY A 480 -8.22 24.42 29.23
CA GLY A 480 -7.47 25.68 29.17
C GLY A 480 -5.98 25.41 29.34
N THR A 481 -5.13 26.18 28.70
CA THR A 481 -3.65 26.22 28.76
C THR A 481 -2.92 24.90 28.98
N PHE A 482 -2.52 24.29 27.86
CA PHE A 482 -1.48 23.25 27.85
C PHE A 482 -0.11 23.84 28.21
N VAL A 483 0.68 23.11 28.96
CA VAL A 483 2.05 23.53 29.30
C VAL A 483 2.93 23.55 28.06
N GLU A 484 3.69 24.63 27.87
CA GLU A 484 4.57 24.81 26.71
C GLU A 484 5.58 23.66 26.55
N ALA A 485 5.74 23.17 25.32
CA ALA A 485 6.58 22.01 24.99
C ALA A 485 8.08 22.30 25.16
N GLN A 486 8.52 23.53 24.88
CA GLN A 486 9.95 23.90 24.78
C GLN A 486 10.74 23.81 26.10
N GLY A 487 10.10 23.97 27.26
CA GLY A 487 10.78 23.83 28.57
C GLY A 487 11.02 22.38 29.01
N ARG A 488 10.37 21.41 28.40
CA ARG A 488 10.35 20.01 28.85
C ARG A 488 11.30 19.08 28.12
N MET A 489 11.69 19.37 26.87
CA MET A 489 12.71 18.58 26.17
C MET A 489 14.04 18.50 26.93
N GLN A 490 14.46 19.62 27.58
CA GLN A 490 15.64 19.64 28.46
C GLN A 490 15.42 18.82 29.73
N GLN A 491 14.21 18.79 30.28
CA GLN A 491 13.88 17.97 31.46
C GLN A 491 13.80 16.48 31.11
N ILE A 492 13.19 16.12 29.98
CA ILE A 492 13.16 14.71 29.51
C ILE A 492 14.57 14.21 29.25
N GLY A 493 15.41 14.99 28.55
CA GLY A 493 16.80 14.65 28.27
C GLY A 493 17.67 14.51 29.52
N SER A 494 17.41 15.28 30.58
CA SER A 494 18.16 15.18 31.85
C SER A 494 17.69 14.03 32.75
N MET A 495 16.47 13.49 32.54
CA MET A 495 15.91 12.38 33.30
C MET A 495 16.18 11.01 32.69
N LEU A 496 16.63 10.96 31.44
CA LEU A 496 17.06 9.73 30.77
C LEU A 496 18.54 9.50 31.07
N ASN A 497 18.89 8.31 31.56
CA ASN A 497 20.28 7.94 31.69
C ASN A 497 20.95 7.91 30.30
N ALA A 498 22.17 8.43 30.19
CA ALA A 498 22.92 8.53 28.92
C ALA A 498 23.08 7.19 28.15
N ARG A 499 22.87 6.05 28.82
CA ARG A 499 22.86 4.72 28.18
C ARG A 499 21.58 4.45 27.37
N ASP A 500 20.44 4.99 27.78
CA ASP A 500 19.15 4.76 27.12
C ASP A 500 18.95 5.65 25.90
N LEU A 501 19.59 6.84 25.88
CA LEU A 501 19.59 7.75 24.75
C LEU A 501 20.27 7.17 23.49
N ASN A 502 21.30 6.34 23.67
CA ASN A 502 22.01 5.68 22.56
C ASN A 502 21.27 4.46 22.00
N ALA A 503 20.25 3.96 22.69
CA ALA A 503 19.43 2.84 22.24
C ALA A 503 18.22 3.28 21.36
N LEU A 504 17.95 4.58 21.29
CA LEU A 504 16.83 5.13 20.51
C LEU A 504 17.36 5.68 19.17
N PRO A 505 17.01 5.06 18.02
CA PRO A 505 17.59 5.41 16.70
C PRO A 505 17.36 6.87 16.28
N TYR A 506 16.40 7.56 16.89
CA TYR A 506 16.00 8.92 16.52
C TYR A 506 16.78 10.05 17.20
N LEU A 507 17.49 9.80 18.29
CA LEU A 507 18.21 10.86 19.00
C LEU A 507 19.53 11.27 18.32
N ASN A 508 20.12 10.39 17.51
CA ASN A 508 21.35 10.71 16.79
C ASN A 508 21.14 11.69 15.62
N GLU A 509 19.96 11.70 15.01
CA GLU A 509 19.63 12.66 13.93
C GLU A 509 19.36 14.08 14.45
N TRP A 510 19.00 14.23 15.74
CA TRP A 510 18.67 15.52 16.35
C TRP A 510 19.90 16.28 16.86
N GLN A 511 20.97 15.59 17.23
CA GLN A 511 22.20 16.23 17.67
C GLN A 511 23.00 16.86 16.53
N THR A 512 22.83 16.37 15.28
CA THR A 512 23.50 16.90 14.09
C THR A 512 22.77 18.07 13.43
N ALA A 513 21.49 18.32 13.77
CA ALA A 513 20.71 19.44 13.21
C ALA A 513 20.68 20.68 14.14
N ALA A 514 21.34 20.66 15.28
CA ALA A 514 21.37 21.75 16.25
C ALA A 514 22.75 22.45 16.34
N ILE A 515 23.66 22.22 15.36
CA ILE A 515 24.91 22.96 15.18
C ILE A 515 24.85 23.80 13.92
#